data_795fc355f1cbfc1a4fff7755cfe86f3e
#
_entry.id   795fc355f1cbfc1a4fff7755cfe86f3e
#
_cell.length_a   1.000
_cell.length_b   1.000
_cell.length_c   1.000
_cell.angle_alpha   90.00
_cell.angle_beta   90.00
_cell.angle_gamma   90.00
#
_symmetry.space_group_name_H-M   'P 1'
#
loop_
_entity.id
_entity.type
_entity.pdbx_description
1 polymer ?
#
loop_
_entity_poly.entity_id
_entity_poly.type
_entity_poly.pdbx_seq_one_letter_code
_entity_poly.pdbx_strand_id
1 'polypeptide(L)'
;MRHQIHLLRHAKSSWEHTDLRDHDRPLAPRGRRAAERLRSHLEAAGVAPQLVLCSSATRALQTWEGIRDGLPPETRFEVSGDLYDADARSLLLRLNHLPETVRSVLLIGHNPAMEELATGLSGGGDDDALSRMKAKYPTGGLATLTFDGTWSELSWQGATLDDFLMPRDM
;
A
#
# COMPACT_ATOMS: atom_id res chain seq x y z
N MET A 1 1.42 -3.33 21.97
CA MET A 1 0.27 -3.78 21.20
C MET A 1 0.63 -3.81 19.74
N ARG A 2 0.26 -4.88 19.03
CA ARG A 2 0.76 -5.11 17.67
C ARG A 2 -0.10 -4.40 16.63
N HIS A 3 0.57 -3.68 15.75
CA HIS A 3 -0.05 -2.97 14.61
C HIS A 3 0.44 -3.56 13.30
N GLN A 4 -0.40 -3.50 12.28
CA GLN A 4 -0.07 -4.02 10.95
C GLN A 4 -0.22 -2.93 9.89
N ILE A 5 0.74 -2.87 8.98
CA ILE A 5 0.77 -1.89 7.89
C ILE A 5 0.89 -2.65 6.58
N HIS A 6 0.00 -2.35 5.65
CA HIS A 6 0.08 -2.84 4.27
C HIS A 6 0.37 -1.65 3.37
N LEU A 7 1.45 -1.72 2.61
CA LEU A 7 1.86 -0.65 1.69
C LEU A 7 1.73 -1.14 0.26
N LEU A 8 0.72 -0.63 -0.44
CA LEU A 8 0.38 -1.06 -1.80
C LEU A 8 0.68 0.06 -2.79
N ARG A 9 1.63 -0.19 -3.70
CA ARG A 9 1.82 0.69 -4.84
C ARG A 9 0.69 0.43 -5.83
N HIS A 10 0.04 1.48 -6.35
CA HIS A 10 -1.05 1.32 -7.31
C HIS A 10 -0.67 0.36 -8.45
N ALA A 11 -1.66 -0.28 -9.06
CA ALA A 11 -1.47 -1.20 -10.16
C ALA A 11 -1.03 -0.47 -11.44
N LYS A 12 -0.66 -1.21 -12.47
CA LYS A 12 -0.11 -0.66 -13.72
C LYS A 12 -1.06 0.34 -14.36
N SER A 13 -0.57 1.57 -14.58
CA SER A 13 -1.33 2.65 -15.20
C SER A 13 -1.06 2.75 -16.70
N SER A 14 -2.00 3.38 -17.41
CA SER A 14 -1.94 3.59 -18.85
C SER A 14 -1.19 4.86 -19.20
N TRP A 15 -0.37 4.81 -20.26
CA TRP A 15 0.27 5.96 -20.86
C TRP A 15 -0.33 6.31 -22.24
N GLU A 16 -1.47 5.68 -22.60
CA GLU A 16 -2.09 5.88 -23.90
C GLU A 16 -2.82 7.23 -24.04
N HIS A 17 -3.20 7.84 -22.92
CA HIS A 17 -3.96 9.09 -22.89
C HIS A 17 -3.01 10.27 -22.71
N THR A 18 -2.45 10.80 -23.80
CA THR A 18 -1.47 11.89 -23.75
C THR A 18 -2.06 13.25 -23.41
N ASP A 19 -3.38 13.39 -23.49
CA ASP A 19 -4.11 14.61 -23.17
C ASP A 19 -4.53 14.72 -21.70
N LEU A 20 -4.36 13.65 -20.92
CA LEU A 20 -4.71 13.65 -19.50
C LEU A 20 -3.55 14.15 -18.64
N ARG A 21 -3.90 14.85 -17.56
CA ARG A 21 -2.94 15.16 -16.51
C ARG A 21 -2.52 13.86 -15.83
N ASP A 22 -1.31 13.84 -15.25
CA ASP A 22 -0.79 12.65 -14.57
C ASP A 22 -1.80 12.12 -13.52
N HIS A 23 -2.38 13.01 -12.72
CA HIS A 23 -3.35 12.66 -11.69
C HIS A 23 -4.55 11.88 -12.25
N ASP A 24 -4.95 12.15 -13.46
CA ASP A 24 -6.16 11.59 -14.07
C ASP A 24 -5.92 10.32 -14.89
N ARG A 25 -4.66 9.87 -15.01
CA ARG A 25 -4.33 8.67 -15.80
C ARG A 25 -4.95 7.41 -15.17
N PRO A 26 -5.70 6.61 -15.96
CA PRO A 26 -6.34 5.40 -15.45
C PRO A 26 -5.39 4.20 -15.42
N LEU A 27 -5.85 3.10 -14.86
CA LEU A 27 -5.16 1.83 -14.95
C LEU A 27 -5.16 1.33 -16.41
N ALA A 28 -4.07 0.67 -16.80
CA ALA A 28 -4.03 -0.13 -18.02
C ALA A 28 -4.85 -1.41 -17.81
N PRO A 29 -5.31 -2.09 -18.88
CA PRO A 29 -6.00 -3.37 -18.74
C PRO A 29 -5.21 -4.38 -17.91
N ARG A 30 -3.90 -4.45 -18.08
CA ARG A 30 -3.01 -5.31 -17.29
C ARG A 30 -3.06 -4.96 -15.80
N GLY A 31 -3.14 -3.67 -15.48
CA GLY A 31 -3.28 -3.20 -14.10
C GLY A 31 -4.60 -3.63 -13.47
N ARG A 32 -5.68 -3.56 -14.22
CA ARG A 32 -6.99 -4.02 -13.74
C ARG A 32 -6.99 -5.51 -13.44
N ARG A 33 -6.39 -6.31 -14.32
CA ARG A 33 -6.26 -7.75 -14.10
C ARG A 33 -5.38 -8.06 -12.88
N ALA A 34 -4.30 -7.31 -12.69
CA ALA A 34 -3.44 -7.46 -11.52
C ALA A 34 -4.20 -7.14 -10.23
N ALA A 35 -5.03 -6.10 -10.22
CA ALA A 35 -5.86 -5.74 -9.07
C ALA A 35 -6.87 -6.84 -8.73
N GLU A 36 -7.48 -7.47 -9.74
CA GLU A 36 -8.39 -8.59 -9.54
C GLU A 36 -7.70 -9.80 -8.93
N ARG A 37 -6.48 -10.12 -9.38
CA ARG A 37 -5.69 -11.21 -8.81
C ARG A 37 -5.32 -10.89 -7.36
N LEU A 38 -4.94 -9.65 -7.09
CA LEU A 38 -4.64 -9.19 -5.73
C LEU A 38 -5.87 -9.32 -4.84
N ARG A 39 -7.04 -8.95 -5.32
CA ARG A 39 -8.29 -9.11 -4.58
C ARG A 39 -8.48 -10.55 -4.12
N SER A 40 -8.34 -11.50 -5.03
CA SER A 40 -8.48 -12.93 -4.70
C SER A 40 -7.45 -13.38 -3.68
N HIS A 41 -6.22 -12.90 -3.80
CA HIS A 41 -5.15 -13.20 -2.86
C HIS A 41 -5.45 -12.64 -1.46
N LEU A 42 -5.87 -11.39 -1.37
CA LEU A 42 -6.20 -10.74 -0.10
C LEU A 42 -7.33 -11.45 0.62
N GLU A 43 -8.37 -11.85 -0.13
CA GLU A 43 -9.49 -12.59 0.41
C GLU A 43 -9.04 -13.95 0.96
N ALA A 44 -8.28 -14.72 0.17
CA ALA A 44 -7.77 -16.04 0.57
C ALA A 44 -6.85 -15.95 1.79
N ALA A 45 -6.04 -14.90 1.88
CA ALA A 45 -5.12 -14.68 2.99
C ALA A 45 -5.78 -14.09 4.24
N GLY A 46 -7.05 -13.71 4.15
CA GLY A 46 -7.78 -13.11 5.26
C GLY A 46 -7.28 -11.73 5.67
N VAL A 47 -6.73 -10.97 4.72
CA VAL A 47 -6.24 -9.61 5.01
C VAL A 47 -7.42 -8.71 5.34
N ALA A 48 -7.38 -8.08 6.51
CA ALA A 48 -8.51 -7.34 7.06
C ALA A 48 -8.08 -5.99 7.66
N PRO A 49 -7.66 -5.02 6.84
CA PRO A 49 -7.33 -3.70 7.36
C PRO A 49 -8.60 -3.02 7.88
N GLN A 50 -8.45 -2.30 8.99
CA GLN A 50 -9.56 -1.50 9.54
C GLN A 50 -9.76 -0.20 8.78
N LEU A 51 -8.67 0.31 8.20
CA LEU A 51 -8.66 1.57 7.48
C LEU A 51 -7.84 1.46 6.20
N VAL A 52 -8.37 1.98 5.12
CA VAL A 52 -7.63 2.16 3.86
C VAL A 52 -7.45 3.66 3.62
N LEU A 53 -6.19 4.07 3.44
CA LEU A 53 -5.82 5.43 3.06
C LEU A 53 -5.39 5.38 1.59
N CYS A 54 -6.07 6.12 0.73
CA CYS A 54 -5.84 6.04 -0.71
C CYS A 54 -5.53 7.40 -1.30
N SER A 55 -4.51 7.47 -2.15
CA SER A 55 -4.25 8.65 -2.97
C SER A 55 -5.46 8.98 -3.83
N SER A 56 -5.67 10.25 -4.09
CA SER A 56 -6.75 10.75 -4.95
C SER A 56 -6.52 10.51 -6.44
N ALA A 57 -5.34 10.07 -6.86
CA ALA A 57 -5.07 9.79 -8.27
C ALA A 57 -5.99 8.69 -8.81
N THR A 58 -6.44 8.84 -10.05
CA THR A 58 -7.36 7.88 -10.67
C THR A 58 -6.83 6.46 -10.61
N ARG A 59 -5.55 6.24 -10.91
CA ARG A 59 -4.95 4.89 -10.86
C ARG A 59 -4.95 4.27 -9.48
N ALA A 60 -4.85 5.08 -8.42
CA ALA A 60 -4.93 4.59 -7.04
C ALA A 60 -6.38 4.24 -6.67
N LEU A 61 -7.33 5.10 -7.03
CA LEU A 61 -8.75 4.85 -6.80
C LEU A 61 -9.23 3.60 -7.54
N GLN A 62 -8.78 3.39 -8.77
CA GLN A 62 -9.14 2.21 -9.56
C GLN A 62 -8.49 0.94 -9.01
N THR A 63 -7.29 1.05 -8.41
CA THR A 63 -6.68 -0.07 -7.69
C THR A 63 -7.57 -0.46 -6.52
N TRP A 64 -8.03 0.51 -5.74
CA TRP A 64 -8.97 0.27 -4.64
C TRP A 64 -10.26 -0.40 -5.15
N GLU A 65 -10.86 0.12 -6.19
CA GLU A 65 -12.08 -0.46 -6.77
C GLU A 65 -11.88 -1.94 -7.14
N GLY A 66 -10.70 -2.29 -7.64
CA GLY A 66 -10.37 -3.64 -8.03
C GLY A 66 -10.18 -4.62 -6.87
N ILE A 67 -9.78 -4.12 -5.69
CA ILE A 67 -9.47 -4.99 -4.54
C ILE A 67 -10.52 -4.98 -3.44
N ARG A 68 -11.36 -3.94 -3.37
CA ARG A 68 -12.24 -3.71 -2.20
C ARG A 68 -13.15 -4.89 -1.85
N ASP A 69 -13.62 -5.63 -2.85
CA ASP A 69 -14.53 -6.75 -2.60
C ASP A 69 -13.82 -7.98 -1.99
N GLY A 70 -12.48 -7.97 -1.96
CA GLY A 70 -11.69 -8.98 -1.26
C GLY A 70 -11.37 -8.63 0.19
N LEU A 71 -11.83 -7.47 0.66
CA LEU A 71 -11.62 -6.99 2.02
C LEU A 71 -12.94 -7.00 2.80
N PRO A 72 -12.89 -7.00 4.15
CA PRO A 72 -14.12 -6.96 4.94
C PRO A 72 -14.99 -5.74 4.59
N PRO A 73 -16.32 -5.90 4.54
CA PRO A 73 -17.22 -4.80 4.18
C PRO A 73 -17.20 -3.64 5.19
N GLU A 74 -16.80 -3.89 6.41
CA GLU A 74 -16.68 -2.86 7.47
C GLU A 74 -15.39 -2.04 7.37
N THR A 75 -14.48 -2.37 6.46
CA THR A 75 -13.25 -1.60 6.25
C THR A 75 -13.57 -0.15 5.88
N ARG A 76 -13.03 0.79 6.65
CA ARG A 76 -13.22 2.22 6.37
C ARG A 76 -12.27 2.64 5.25
N PHE A 77 -12.74 3.54 4.40
CA PHE A 77 -12.00 4.04 3.25
C PHE A 77 -11.92 5.56 3.28
N GLU A 78 -10.72 6.11 3.18
CA GLU A 78 -10.47 7.55 3.11
C GLU A 78 -9.58 7.87 1.92
N VAL A 79 -10.01 8.86 1.11
CA VAL A 79 -9.23 9.42 0.00
C VAL A 79 -8.58 10.70 0.46
N SER A 80 -7.30 10.89 0.12
CA SER A 80 -6.60 12.13 0.43
C SER A 80 -5.73 12.59 -0.74
N GLY A 81 -5.92 13.85 -1.16
CA GLY A 81 -5.06 14.49 -2.16
C GLY A 81 -3.62 14.64 -1.68
N ASP A 82 -3.43 14.76 -0.37
CA ASP A 82 -2.09 14.87 0.21
C ASP A 82 -1.24 13.63 -0.04
N LEU A 83 -1.87 12.46 -0.23
CA LEU A 83 -1.14 11.22 -0.50
C LEU A 83 -0.63 11.13 -1.93
N TYR A 84 -1.18 11.91 -2.84
CA TYR A 84 -0.73 11.93 -4.24
C TYR A 84 0.71 12.44 -4.36
N ASP A 85 1.02 13.55 -3.71
CA ASP A 85 2.35 14.19 -3.77
C ASP A 85 3.22 13.90 -2.54
N ALA A 86 2.78 13.01 -1.66
CA ALA A 86 3.50 12.72 -0.42
C ALA A 86 4.85 12.05 -0.67
N ASP A 87 5.86 12.48 0.09
CA ASP A 87 7.11 11.75 0.21
C ASP A 87 7.03 10.74 1.36
N ALA A 88 8.06 9.92 1.53
CA ALA A 88 8.06 8.89 2.57
C ALA A 88 7.93 9.46 3.97
N ARG A 89 8.55 10.62 4.24
CA ARG A 89 8.47 11.28 5.54
C ARG A 89 7.05 11.75 5.85
N SER A 90 6.38 12.34 4.87
CA SER A 90 4.99 12.77 5.02
C SER A 90 4.06 11.59 5.27
N LEU A 91 4.31 10.45 4.61
CA LEU A 91 3.54 9.23 4.84
C LEU A 91 3.77 8.69 6.25
N LEU A 92 5.02 8.69 6.73
CA LEU A 92 5.30 8.29 8.11
C LEU A 92 4.57 9.19 9.11
N LEU A 93 4.59 10.50 8.89
CA LEU A 93 3.87 11.44 9.75
C LEU A 93 2.37 11.17 9.75
N ARG A 94 1.81 10.83 8.59
CA ARG A 94 0.39 10.46 8.48
C ARG A 94 0.08 9.22 9.33
N LEU A 95 0.95 8.20 9.28
CA LEU A 95 0.81 7.00 10.12
C LEU A 95 0.96 7.33 11.60
N ASN A 96 1.90 8.20 11.96
CA ASN A 96 2.12 8.61 13.35
C ASN A 96 0.87 9.25 13.99
N HIS A 97 -0.01 9.85 13.19
CA HIS A 97 -1.22 10.52 13.67
C HIS A 97 -2.46 9.65 13.67
N LEU A 98 -2.34 8.37 13.30
CA LEU A 98 -3.48 7.46 13.36
C LEU A 98 -3.93 7.22 14.81
N PRO A 99 -5.26 7.11 15.05
CA PRO A 99 -5.73 6.78 16.39
C PRO A 99 -5.41 5.33 16.75
N GLU A 100 -5.18 5.08 18.04
CA GLU A 100 -4.81 3.73 18.51
C GLU A 100 -5.96 2.72 18.40
N THR A 101 -7.16 3.17 18.11
CA THR A 101 -8.29 2.29 17.78
C THR A 101 -8.11 1.60 16.42
N VAL A 102 -7.27 2.17 15.54
CA VAL A 102 -6.90 1.55 14.27
C VAL A 102 -5.67 0.67 14.51
N ARG A 103 -5.82 -0.65 14.31
CA ARG A 103 -4.74 -1.63 14.49
C ARG A 103 -4.09 -2.03 13.18
N SER A 104 -4.80 -1.88 12.09
CA SER A 104 -4.30 -2.26 10.77
C SER A 104 -4.73 -1.24 9.72
N VAL A 105 -3.79 -0.87 8.86
CA VAL A 105 -4.00 0.11 7.80
C VAL A 105 -3.45 -0.41 6.48
N LEU A 106 -4.18 -0.13 5.40
CA LEU A 106 -3.69 -0.34 4.03
C LEU A 106 -3.53 1.04 3.38
N LEU A 107 -2.34 1.33 2.91
CA LEU A 107 -2.01 2.57 2.21
C LEU A 107 -1.85 2.28 0.73
N ILE A 108 -2.59 2.99 -0.12
CA ILE A 108 -2.46 2.88 -1.57
C ILE A 108 -1.84 4.17 -2.10
N GLY A 109 -0.66 4.06 -2.67
CA GLY A 109 0.10 5.23 -3.10
C GLY A 109 1.04 4.99 -4.26
N HIS A 110 2.09 5.79 -4.32
CA HIS A 110 2.96 5.94 -5.47
C HIS A 110 4.43 5.75 -5.10
N ASN A 111 5.24 5.36 -6.08
CA ASN A 111 6.69 5.41 -5.95
C ASN A 111 7.21 6.80 -6.40
N PRO A 112 8.34 7.25 -5.86
CA PRO A 112 9.26 6.50 -4.98
C PRO A 112 8.84 6.42 -3.51
N ALA A 113 7.80 7.15 -3.10
CA ALA A 113 7.42 7.28 -1.69
C ALA A 113 7.10 5.93 -1.01
N MET A 114 6.36 5.04 -1.69
CA MET A 114 5.98 3.75 -1.12
C MET A 114 7.19 2.85 -0.90
N GLU A 115 8.09 2.78 -1.87
CA GLU A 115 9.33 2.00 -1.75
C GLU A 115 10.22 2.53 -0.64
N GLU A 116 10.40 3.84 -0.58
CA GLU A 116 11.21 4.50 0.45
C GLU A 116 10.61 4.30 1.84
N LEU A 117 9.29 4.38 1.96
CA LEU A 117 8.61 4.16 3.22
C LEU A 117 8.77 2.70 3.69
N ALA A 118 8.48 1.75 2.81
CA ALA A 118 8.58 0.33 3.15
C ALA A 118 10.01 -0.06 3.54
N THR A 119 10.98 0.37 2.75
CA THR A 119 12.39 0.09 3.02
C THR A 119 12.85 0.78 4.31
N GLY A 120 12.47 2.05 4.48
CA GLY A 120 12.87 2.84 5.66
C GLY A 120 12.27 2.34 6.97
N LEU A 121 11.04 1.85 6.95
CA LEU A 121 10.39 1.28 8.14
C LEU A 121 10.95 -0.09 8.52
N SER A 122 11.49 -0.84 7.56
CA SER A 122 11.95 -2.21 7.80
C SER A 122 13.27 -2.22 8.56
N GLY A 123 13.23 -2.57 9.85
CA GLY A 123 14.41 -2.79 10.69
C GLY A 123 14.91 -4.23 10.63
N GLY A 124 14.15 -5.10 9.97
CA GLY A 124 14.43 -6.53 9.81
C GLY A 124 13.19 -7.21 9.26
N GLY A 125 13.21 -8.54 9.22
CA GLY A 125 12.06 -9.31 8.78
C GLY A 125 12.46 -10.56 8.02
N ASP A 126 11.55 -11.05 7.19
CA ASP A 126 11.81 -12.20 6.34
C ASP A 126 12.89 -11.87 5.30
N ASP A 127 13.98 -12.62 5.29
CA ASP A 127 15.14 -12.33 4.44
C ASP A 127 14.81 -12.36 2.95
N ASP A 128 13.98 -13.29 2.52
CA ASP A 128 13.57 -13.39 1.13
C ASP A 128 12.69 -12.19 0.74
N ALA A 129 11.74 -11.83 1.58
CA ALA A 129 10.88 -10.66 1.34
C ALA A 129 11.70 -9.36 1.26
N LEU A 130 12.64 -9.16 2.19
CA LEU A 130 13.54 -8.00 2.19
C LEU A 130 14.36 -7.93 0.90
N SER A 131 14.92 -9.06 0.47
CA SER A 131 15.72 -9.14 -0.74
C SER A 131 14.91 -8.79 -1.99
N ARG A 132 13.71 -9.36 -2.11
CA ARG A 132 12.83 -9.09 -3.27
C ARG A 132 12.35 -7.65 -3.30
N MET A 133 11.98 -7.11 -2.16
CA MET A 133 11.53 -5.71 -2.06
C MET A 133 12.63 -4.73 -2.43
N LYS A 134 13.86 -4.97 -1.96
CA LYS A 134 15.01 -4.11 -2.28
C LYS A 134 15.39 -4.20 -3.75
N ALA A 135 15.20 -5.34 -4.38
CA ALA A 135 15.50 -5.54 -5.79
C ALA A 135 14.53 -4.75 -6.67
N LYS A 136 13.23 -4.76 -6.34
CA LYS A 136 12.21 -4.05 -7.11
C LYS A 136 10.91 -3.93 -6.33
N TYR A 137 10.32 -2.73 -6.34
CA TYR A 137 8.98 -2.47 -5.82
C TYR A 137 8.07 -2.10 -7.00
N PRO A 138 7.48 -3.08 -7.69
CA PRO A 138 6.72 -2.82 -8.91
C PRO A 138 5.33 -2.23 -8.62
N THR A 139 4.66 -1.76 -9.66
CA THR A 139 3.23 -1.44 -9.58
C THR A 139 2.48 -2.67 -9.11
N GLY A 140 1.53 -2.49 -8.19
CA GLY A 140 0.82 -3.61 -7.58
C GLY A 140 1.61 -4.33 -6.49
N GLY A 141 2.84 -3.92 -6.21
CA GLY A 141 3.64 -4.49 -5.12
C GLY A 141 3.05 -4.16 -3.75
N LEU A 142 3.02 -5.15 -2.87
CA LEU A 142 2.41 -5.05 -1.55
C LEU A 142 3.38 -5.52 -0.47
N ALA A 143 3.78 -4.59 0.40
CA ALA A 143 4.59 -4.91 1.58
C ALA A 143 3.67 -5.00 2.80
N THR A 144 3.89 -6.02 3.62
CA THR A 144 3.18 -6.19 4.90
C THR A 144 4.20 -6.11 6.03
N LEU A 145 3.99 -5.14 6.92
CA LEU A 145 4.86 -4.88 8.06
C LEU A 145 4.06 -4.93 9.35
N THR A 146 4.76 -5.28 10.43
CA THR A 146 4.18 -5.22 11.79
C THR A 146 5.14 -4.49 12.71
N PHE A 147 4.58 -3.87 13.75
CA PHE A 147 5.37 -3.26 14.81
C PHE A 147 4.62 -3.31 16.13
N ASP A 148 5.37 -3.24 17.23
CA ASP A 148 4.82 -3.12 18.57
C ASP A 148 4.96 -1.68 19.04
N GLY A 149 4.00 -1.20 19.84
CA GLY A 149 3.98 0.17 20.34
C GLY A 149 2.81 0.96 19.78
N THR A 150 2.89 2.28 19.89
CA THR A 150 1.85 3.18 19.40
C THR A 150 2.20 3.72 18.02
N TRP A 151 1.20 4.19 17.27
CA TRP A 151 1.45 4.83 15.98
C TRP A 151 2.41 6.02 16.12
N SER A 152 2.26 6.80 17.20
CA SER A 152 3.12 7.96 17.43
C SER A 152 4.60 7.60 17.66
N GLU A 153 4.87 6.37 18.10
CA GLU A 153 6.22 5.87 18.34
C GLU A 153 6.86 5.25 17.10
N LEU A 154 6.07 4.99 16.06
CA LEU A 154 6.61 4.38 14.84
C LEU A 154 7.68 5.28 14.22
N SER A 155 8.85 4.70 13.96
CA SER A 155 10.01 5.42 13.44
C SER A 155 10.72 4.59 12.37
N TRP A 156 11.70 5.20 11.72
CA TRP A 156 12.53 4.48 10.75
C TRP A 156 13.18 3.26 11.42
N GLN A 157 13.14 2.13 10.70
CA GLN A 157 13.63 0.83 11.17
C GLN A 157 12.85 0.27 12.37
N GLY A 158 11.67 0.83 12.65
CA GLY A 158 10.84 0.44 13.77
C GLY A 158 9.84 -0.67 13.50
N ALA A 159 9.80 -1.19 12.29
CA ALA A 159 8.85 -2.25 11.91
C ALA A 159 9.59 -3.46 11.35
N THR A 160 8.88 -4.58 11.28
CA THR A 160 9.38 -5.84 10.73
C THR A 160 8.64 -6.12 9.42
N LEU A 161 9.38 -6.42 8.36
CA LEU A 161 8.76 -6.82 7.10
C LEU A 161 8.39 -8.30 7.18
N ASP A 162 7.10 -8.59 7.16
CA ASP A 162 6.60 -9.96 7.25
C ASP A 162 6.49 -10.62 5.87
N ASP A 163 6.10 -9.84 4.86
CA ASP A 163 5.91 -10.38 3.51
C ASP A 163 6.02 -9.25 2.48
N PHE A 164 6.39 -9.64 1.27
CA PHE A 164 6.40 -8.78 0.10
C PHE A 164 5.87 -9.55 -1.09
N LEU A 165 4.73 -9.09 -1.65
CA LEU A 165 4.03 -9.75 -2.73
C LEU A 165 4.07 -8.90 -3.99
N MET A 166 4.39 -9.51 -5.13
CA MET A 166 4.36 -8.86 -6.43
C MET A 166 3.30 -9.49 -7.33
N PRO A 167 2.74 -8.75 -8.32
CA PRO A 167 1.72 -9.31 -9.21
C PRO A 167 2.10 -10.65 -9.86
N ARG A 168 3.38 -10.84 -10.19
CA ARG A 168 3.86 -12.10 -10.77
C ARG A 168 3.76 -13.30 -9.83
N ASP A 169 3.59 -13.05 -8.53
CA ASP A 169 3.50 -14.09 -7.50
C ASP A 169 2.05 -14.55 -7.25
N MET A 170 1.10 -13.94 -7.95
CA MET A 170 -0.33 -14.18 -7.72
C MET A 170 -0.98 -15.00 -8.82
#